data_3d641b874418c03601ecc0f78b1455b5
#
_entry.id   3d641b874418c03601ecc0f78b1455b5
#
_cell.length_a   1.000
_cell.length_b   1.000
_cell.length_c   1.000
_cell.angle_alpha   90.00
_cell.angle_beta   90.00
_cell.angle_gamma   90.00
#
_symmetry.space_group_name_H-M   'P 1'
#
loop_
_entity.id
_entity.type
_entity.pdbx_description
1 polymer ?
#
loop_
_entity_poly.entity_id
_entity_poly.type
_entity_poly.pdbx_seq_one_letter_code
_entity_poly.pdbx_strand_id
1 'polypeptide(L)'
;MRKRLMASGLVVIMALGLMAGCNGKSSETEKNTQSTKDSGNDNAQVSEESEERTIQYYYDFGEINQRTWVEDVKTLQIQDDTLLILTDKTYDNKAVKKLSESIKESGNDFDIIMIKIPWEYTLNDTMADFIQYIQKNGINPDILCSVYGRVTNNLPKEMLYDMTDYLSAGKGKQLKAAMDDTYWTLTEEDGHWYGVGSVVETCQGWLVDRETMIDLGLTVEDLKKPLSELEPVFEKVKAEKPELTPFIYGWGILESNTPVIMYDKNTYTGYWAGDDEKNIKNIFDDSRTYELVGTLNTFSEKGYAKLVDDTENRDDYFMKAAWDATPLMRTDSLDLWSSPTGRELVRIPYDDAAGDVLIQSSVIPSESDHIDQALEFLNQVDTTKEMSELLLYGIKDTDYTSDGNTYQTDKKWSELDLYRIPLGNLSICMIMEPYVDTEIKTTRSDIDKLREKMQADDFAFDSSVVESQYKAVSEIISYVNNLDSLLDFNNNKAEDCADWKEYYEVFNNKLHEAGIDAVVDEMNQQIN
;
A
#
# COMPACT_ATOMS: atom_id res chain seq x y z
N MET A 1 25.81 9.96 17.43
CA MET A 1 25.18 8.71 17.00
C MET A 1 24.08 8.31 17.98
N ARG A 2 22.96 9.04 18.04
CA ARG A 2 21.75 8.69 18.82
C ARG A 2 20.68 9.79 18.69
N LYS A 3 20.30 10.17 17.47
CA LYS A 3 19.21 11.17 17.22
C LYS A 3 18.60 11.03 15.81
N ARG A 4 18.33 9.82 15.32
CA ARG A 4 17.62 9.62 14.04
C ARG A 4 16.41 8.68 14.17
N LEU A 5 15.66 8.77 15.25
CA LEU A 5 14.64 7.75 15.59
C LEU A 5 13.23 8.31 15.74
N MET A 6 12.84 9.37 15.04
CA MET A 6 11.46 9.87 15.18
C MET A 6 10.71 10.28 13.90
N ALA A 7 11.31 10.28 12.74
CA ALA A 7 10.61 10.74 11.53
C ALA A 7 9.91 9.63 10.70
N SER A 8 10.26 8.36 10.89
CA SER A 8 9.73 7.26 10.06
C SER A 8 8.61 6.43 10.73
N GLY A 9 8.20 6.77 11.93
CA GLY A 9 7.36 5.91 12.76
C GLY A 9 5.85 5.95 12.51
N LEU A 10 5.34 6.91 11.76
CA LEU A 10 3.89 7.13 11.72
C LEU A 10 3.17 6.47 10.53
N VAL A 11 3.84 6.24 9.42
CA VAL A 11 3.24 5.57 8.24
C VAL A 11 2.94 4.08 8.50
N VAL A 12 3.61 3.48 9.49
CA VAL A 12 3.60 2.03 9.73
C VAL A 12 2.51 1.57 10.71
N ILE A 13 1.93 2.46 11.51
CA ILE A 13 1.01 2.03 12.58
C ILE A 13 -0.40 1.69 12.06
N MET A 14 -0.80 2.14 10.88
CA MET A 14 -2.16 1.91 10.38
C MET A 14 -2.37 0.60 9.59
N ALA A 15 -1.31 -0.10 9.18
CA ALA A 15 -1.44 -1.43 8.55
C ALA A 15 -1.57 -2.60 9.55
N LEU A 16 -1.44 -2.35 10.85
CA LEU A 16 -1.45 -3.39 11.90
C LEU A 16 -2.83 -3.75 12.45
N GLY A 17 -3.91 -3.11 12.00
CA GLY A 17 -5.29 -3.35 12.49
C GLY A 17 -5.98 -4.62 11.97
N LEU A 18 -5.47 -5.31 10.97
CA LEU A 18 -6.21 -6.34 10.23
C LEU A 18 -6.01 -7.80 10.68
N MET A 19 -5.27 -8.08 11.76
CA MET A 19 -4.96 -9.49 12.13
C MET A 19 -5.35 -9.92 13.56
N ALA A 20 -6.34 -9.33 14.19
CA ALA A 20 -6.80 -9.79 15.50
C ALA A 20 -8.29 -10.10 15.54
N GLY A 21 -8.71 -11.25 15.07
CA GLY A 21 -10.09 -11.66 15.21
C GLY A 21 -10.47 -13.04 14.74
N CYS A 22 -9.91 -14.09 15.33
CA CYS A 22 -10.57 -15.40 15.38
C CYS A 22 -10.06 -16.23 16.56
N ASN A 23 -10.68 -16.11 17.70
CA ASN A 23 -10.54 -17.09 18.77
C ASN A 23 -11.92 -17.55 19.21
N GLY A 24 -12.45 -18.55 18.49
CA GLY A 24 -13.68 -19.26 18.84
C GLY A 24 -13.39 -20.38 19.85
N LYS A 25 -13.94 -20.25 21.03
CA LYS A 25 -13.98 -21.30 22.06
C LYS A 25 -14.71 -22.54 21.56
N SER A 26 -14.09 -23.70 21.68
CA SER A 26 -14.80 -24.98 21.71
C SER A 26 -14.60 -25.67 23.07
N SER A 27 -15.70 -26.13 23.59
CA SER A 27 -15.92 -26.82 24.86
C SER A 27 -15.34 -28.23 24.87
N GLU A 28 -14.85 -28.61 26.04
CA GLU A 28 -14.44 -29.94 26.45
C GLU A 28 -15.56 -30.99 26.34
N THR A 29 -15.21 -32.22 25.95
CA THR A 29 -15.83 -33.44 26.51
C THR A 29 -14.81 -34.55 26.56
N GLU A 30 -14.70 -35.13 27.76
CA GLU A 30 -13.80 -36.23 28.15
C GLU A 30 -14.23 -37.63 27.74
N LYS A 31 -13.23 -38.54 27.80
CA LYS A 31 -13.24 -40.00 28.10
C LYS A 31 -13.45 -40.92 26.89
N ASN A 32 -12.71 -41.99 26.70
CA ASN A 32 -12.17 -42.98 27.63
C ASN A 32 -11.20 -43.93 26.92
N THR A 33 -10.29 -44.47 27.67
CA THR A 33 -9.32 -45.54 27.51
C THR A 33 -9.89 -46.86 27.04
N GLN A 34 -9.18 -47.63 26.18
CA GLN A 34 -8.77 -49.00 26.57
C GLN A 34 -7.82 -49.64 25.53
N SER A 35 -6.80 -50.26 26.06
CA SER A 35 -5.77 -51.04 25.38
C SER A 35 -6.27 -52.45 25.03
N THR A 36 -5.79 -53.03 23.92
CA THR A 36 -5.49 -54.48 23.86
C THR A 36 -4.31 -54.71 22.89
N LYS A 37 -3.31 -55.39 23.41
CA LYS A 37 -2.24 -56.04 22.64
C LYS A 37 -2.83 -57.23 21.89
N ASP A 38 -2.45 -57.44 20.65
CA ASP A 38 -2.11 -58.80 20.24
C ASP A 38 -1.06 -58.83 19.11
N SER A 39 -0.22 -59.81 19.19
CA SER A 39 0.94 -60.07 18.36
C SER A 39 0.52 -60.90 17.13
N GLY A 40 0.99 -60.50 15.95
CA GLY A 40 0.87 -61.31 14.74
C GLY A 40 1.99 -60.91 13.75
N ASN A 41 2.95 -61.82 13.66
CA ASN A 41 4.07 -61.78 12.75
C ASN A 41 3.58 -62.14 11.34
N ASP A 42 3.70 -61.23 10.37
CA ASP A 42 3.68 -61.61 8.96
C ASP A 42 4.61 -60.68 8.16
N ASN A 43 5.59 -61.36 7.54
CA ASN A 43 6.49 -60.81 6.55
C ASN A 43 5.67 -60.29 5.34
N ALA A 44 5.57 -58.97 5.19
CA ALA A 44 5.19 -58.33 3.94
C ALA A 44 6.39 -57.52 3.45
N GLN A 45 6.84 -57.82 2.25
CA GLN A 45 7.78 -57.03 1.48
C GLN A 45 7.37 -55.58 1.52
N VAL A 46 8.23 -54.75 2.12
CA VAL A 46 8.16 -53.31 1.96
C VAL A 46 8.59 -53.02 0.52
N SER A 47 7.64 -52.76 -0.35
CA SER A 47 7.90 -52.02 -1.58
C SER A 47 8.35 -50.63 -1.13
N GLU A 48 9.59 -50.28 -1.40
CA GLU A 48 10.06 -48.92 -1.41
C GLU A 48 9.26 -48.18 -2.51
N GLU A 49 8.05 -47.76 -2.22
CA GLU A 49 7.48 -46.57 -2.85
C GLU A 49 8.32 -45.41 -2.34
N SER A 50 9.22 -44.93 -3.19
CA SER A 50 9.82 -43.63 -3.03
C SER A 50 8.66 -42.65 -2.90
N GLU A 51 8.43 -42.14 -1.69
CA GLU A 51 7.63 -40.92 -1.53
C GLU A 51 8.32 -39.87 -2.42
N GLU A 52 7.73 -39.60 -3.57
CA GLU A 52 8.07 -38.44 -4.38
C GLU A 52 7.88 -37.22 -3.47
N ARG A 53 8.96 -36.73 -2.89
CA ARG A 53 8.92 -35.53 -2.08
C ARG A 53 8.37 -34.43 -2.99
N THR A 54 7.15 -34.01 -2.74
CA THR A 54 6.51 -32.91 -3.46
C THR A 54 7.36 -31.67 -3.18
N ILE A 55 8.11 -31.22 -4.17
CA ILE A 55 8.91 -29.98 -4.08
C ILE A 55 7.91 -28.84 -3.84
N GLN A 56 8.13 -28.09 -2.78
CA GLN A 56 7.36 -26.90 -2.49
C GLN A 56 8.09 -25.69 -3.08
N TYR A 57 7.36 -24.87 -3.82
CA TYR A 57 7.92 -23.70 -4.55
C TYR A 57 7.69 -22.38 -3.81
N TYR A 58 6.78 -22.37 -2.84
CA TYR A 58 6.51 -21.23 -1.99
C TYR A 58 6.49 -21.66 -0.52
N TYR A 59 7.18 -20.90 0.33
CA TYR A 59 7.29 -21.14 1.76
C TYR A 59 6.86 -19.89 2.55
N ASP A 60 5.96 -20.09 3.50
CA ASP A 60 5.58 -19.11 4.51
C ASP A 60 5.79 -19.72 5.89
N PHE A 61 6.76 -19.23 6.63
CA PHE A 61 7.08 -19.71 7.97
C PHE A 61 6.30 -18.96 9.06
N GLY A 62 5.43 -18.02 8.67
CA GLY A 62 4.69 -17.17 9.56
C GLY A 62 5.53 -16.03 10.17
N GLU A 63 4.94 -15.35 11.15
CA GLU A 63 5.61 -14.26 11.87
C GLU A 63 6.54 -14.83 12.94
N ILE A 64 7.81 -15.02 12.59
CA ILE A 64 8.84 -15.57 13.46
C ILE A 64 10.07 -14.65 13.47
N ASN A 65 10.88 -14.76 14.54
CA ASN A 65 12.11 -13.97 14.62
C ASN A 65 13.16 -14.42 13.60
N GLN A 66 14.09 -13.53 13.23
CA GLN A 66 15.15 -13.75 12.25
C GLN A 66 15.90 -15.09 12.43
N ARG A 67 16.21 -15.46 13.67
CA ARG A 67 16.97 -16.68 13.93
C ARG A 67 16.18 -17.93 13.55
N THR A 68 14.93 -18.01 13.97
CA THR A 68 14.06 -19.15 13.65
C THR A 68 13.82 -19.22 12.14
N TRP A 69 13.57 -18.07 11.49
CA TRP A 69 13.42 -17.98 10.05
C TRP A 69 14.65 -18.55 9.31
N VAL A 70 15.86 -18.16 9.72
CA VAL A 70 17.11 -18.68 9.15
C VAL A 70 17.27 -20.19 9.39
N GLU A 71 16.93 -20.67 10.60
CA GLU A 71 16.97 -22.11 10.91
C GLU A 71 16.03 -22.90 10.01
N ASP A 72 14.81 -22.40 9.76
CA ASP A 72 13.82 -23.04 8.90
C ASP A 72 14.26 -23.02 7.42
N VAL A 73 14.74 -21.89 6.90
CA VAL A 73 15.26 -21.79 5.53
C VAL A 73 16.40 -22.77 5.28
N LYS A 74 17.30 -22.94 6.24
CA LYS A 74 18.41 -23.91 6.15
C LYS A 74 17.96 -25.37 6.08
N THR A 75 16.73 -25.68 6.45
CA THR A 75 16.18 -27.03 6.27
C THR A 75 15.79 -27.32 4.82
N LEU A 76 15.64 -26.27 4.00
CA LEU A 76 15.30 -26.40 2.60
C LEU A 76 16.54 -26.88 1.82
N GLN A 77 16.31 -27.80 0.89
CA GLN A 77 17.36 -28.29 -0.01
C GLN A 77 17.25 -27.52 -1.33
N ILE A 78 17.72 -26.26 -1.31
CA ILE A 78 17.75 -25.40 -2.50
C ILE A 78 18.88 -25.91 -3.40
N GLN A 79 18.57 -26.14 -4.68
CA GLN A 79 19.55 -26.61 -5.66
C GLN A 79 20.36 -25.42 -6.21
N ASP A 80 21.55 -25.70 -6.72
CA ASP A 80 22.45 -24.67 -7.25
C ASP A 80 21.91 -23.91 -8.49
N ASP A 81 20.88 -24.46 -9.17
CA ASP A 81 20.22 -23.87 -10.35
C ASP A 81 18.87 -23.23 -10.00
N THR A 82 18.63 -22.95 -8.74
CA THR A 82 17.35 -22.43 -8.25
C THR A 82 17.49 -20.98 -7.79
N LEU A 83 16.70 -20.07 -8.37
CA LEU A 83 16.61 -18.70 -7.89
C LEU A 83 15.86 -18.63 -6.55
N LEU A 84 16.52 -18.05 -5.56
CA LEU A 84 15.96 -17.76 -4.26
C LEU A 84 15.36 -16.33 -4.24
N ILE A 85 14.04 -16.26 -4.18
CA ILE A 85 13.29 -14.99 -4.21
C ILE A 85 12.68 -14.75 -2.83
N LEU A 86 12.98 -13.61 -2.22
CA LEU A 86 12.38 -13.18 -0.97
C LEU A 86 11.26 -12.17 -1.23
N THR A 87 10.11 -12.35 -0.58
CA THR A 87 8.91 -11.51 -0.78
C THR A 87 8.12 -11.39 0.52
N ASP A 88 7.39 -10.32 0.73
CA ASP A 88 6.43 -10.17 1.84
C ASP A 88 5.00 -10.60 1.43
N LYS A 89 4.76 -10.76 0.11
CA LYS A 89 3.47 -11.20 -0.42
C LYS A 89 3.27 -12.70 -0.23
N THR A 90 2.03 -13.10 0.06
CA THR A 90 1.63 -14.51 0.10
C THR A 90 1.24 -14.98 -1.31
N TYR A 91 1.83 -16.08 -1.75
CA TYR A 91 1.53 -16.71 -3.03
C TYR A 91 0.97 -18.13 -2.86
N ASP A 92 0.12 -18.55 -3.79
CA ASP A 92 -0.28 -19.97 -3.88
C ASP A 92 0.88 -20.81 -4.43
N ASN A 93 1.22 -21.89 -3.73
CA ASN A 93 2.32 -22.78 -4.13
C ASN A 93 2.14 -23.38 -5.53
N LYS A 94 0.91 -23.65 -5.96
CA LYS A 94 0.65 -24.20 -7.30
C LYS A 94 0.87 -23.14 -8.39
N ALA A 95 0.55 -21.86 -8.10
CA ALA A 95 0.80 -20.76 -9.01
C ALA A 95 2.32 -20.57 -9.18
N VAL A 96 3.09 -20.56 -8.09
CA VAL A 96 4.56 -20.44 -8.16
C VAL A 96 5.19 -21.63 -8.89
N LYS A 97 4.69 -22.86 -8.63
CA LYS A 97 5.11 -24.05 -9.39
C LYS A 97 4.85 -23.88 -10.89
N LYS A 98 3.64 -23.44 -11.26
CA LYS A 98 3.29 -23.21 -12.67
C LYS A 98 4.14 -22.13 -13.32
N LEU A 99 4.50 -21.08 -12.55
CA LEU A 99 5.43 -20.06 -13.02
C LEU A 99 6.81 -20.64 -13.30
N SER A 100 7.37 -21.46 -12.40
CA SER A 100 8.65 -22.16 -12.61
C SER A 100 8.61 -23.04 -13.87
N GLU A 101 7.53 -23.80 -14.06
CA GLU A 101 7.32 -24.60 -15.26
C GLU A 101 7.29 -23.73 -16.54
N SER A 102 6.57 -22.58 -16.51
CA SER A 102 6.46 -21.66 -17.64
C SER A 102 7.80 -21.01 -18.01
N ILE A 103 8.65 -20.71 -17.02
CA ILE A 103 10.01 -20.22 -17.22
C ILE A 103 10.85 -21.26 -17.96
N LYS A 104 10.77 -22.52 -17.57
CA LYS A 104 11.46 -23.63 -18.26
C LYS A 104 10.94 -23.87 -19.66
N GLU A 105 9.61 -23.81 -19.85
CA GLU A 105 8.98 -23.90 -21.18
C GLU A 105 9.44 -22.76 -22.11
N SER A 106 9.84 -21.61 -21.57
CA SER A 106 10.41 -20.48 -22.33
C SER A 106 11.89 -20.67 -22.69
N GLY A 107 12.47 -21.82 -22.32
CA GLY A 107 13.85 -22.21 -22.70
C GLY A 107 14.91 -21.87 -21.65
N ASN A 108 14.51 -21.55 -20.43
CA ASN A 108 15.43 -21.32 -19.32
C ASN A 108 15.69 -22.61 -18.54
N ASP A 109 16.86 -22.70 -17.94
CA ASP A 109 17.32 -23.89 -17.21
C ASP A 109 17.53 -23.61 -15.71
N PHE A 110 16.53 -22.98 -15.10
CA PHE A 110 16.51 -22.74 -13.66
C PHE A 110 15.11 -22.91 -13.06
N ASP A 111 15.09 -23.29 -11.79
CA ASP A 111 13.88 -23.28 -10.97
C ASP A 111 13.77 -22.00 -10.16
N ILE A 112 12.62 -21.79 -9.52
CA ILE A 112 12.42 -20.71 -8.57
C ILE A 112 11.89 -21.24 -7.26
N ILE A 113 12.31 -20.65 -6.16
CA ILE A 113 11.70 -20.80 -4.83
C ILE A 113 11.43 -19.41 -4.29
N MET A 114 10.19 -19.18 -3.86
CA MET A 114 9.80 -17.95 -3.19
C MET A 114 9.65 -18.21 -1.70
N ILE A 115 10.26 -17.36 -0.87
CA ILE A 115 10.15 -17.44 0.59
C ILE A 115 9.63 -16.13 1.12
N LYS A 116 8.55 -16.22 1.92
CA LYS A 116 8.00 -15.07 2.59
C LYS A 116 8.91 -14.62 3.71
N ILE A 117 9.20 -13.33 3.73
CA ILE A 117 9.89 -12.65 4.83
C ILE A 117 8.85 -11.99 5.74
N PRO A 118 9.08 -11.99 7.06
CA PRO A 118 8.24 -11.26 7.98
C PRO A 118 8.21 -9.77 7.64
N TRP A 119 7.02 -9.18 7.69
CA TRP A 119 6.77 -7.79 7.32
C TRP A 119 7.70 -6.78 8.03
N GLU A 120 8.02 -7.01 9.31
CA GLU A 120 8.90 -6.12 10.07
C GLU A 120 10.31 -5.98 9.48
N TYR A 121 10.73 -6.89 8.61
CA TYR A 121 12.04 -6.84 7.94
C TYR A 121 11.99 -6.22 6.54
N THR A 122 10.84 -5.77 6.09
CA THR A 122 10.69 -5.06 4.81
C THR A 122 10.71 -3.54 4.97
N LEU A 123 10.76 -3.07 6.21
CA LEU A 123 10.74 -1.66 6.54
C LEU A 123 12.14 -1.03 6.46
N ASN A 124 12.20 0.23 6.07
CA ASN A 124 13.38 1.01 5.73
C ASN A 124 14.66 0.60 6.50
N ASP A 125 14.75 0.93 7.77
CA ASP A 125 15.99 0.74 8.54
C ASP A 125 16.30 -0.72 8.91
N THR A 126 15.38 -1.66 8.69
CA THR A 126 15.53 -3.07 9.11
C THR A 126 15.92 -4.01 7.97
N MET A 127 15.62 -3.66 6.72
CA MET A 127 15.87 -4.54 5.59
C MET A 127 17.37 -4.81 5.37
N ALA A 128 18.21 -3.78 5.38
CA ALA A 128 19.63 -3.94 5.19
C ALA A 128 20.28 -4.82 6.28
N ASP A 129 19.88 -4.61 7.54
CA ASP A 129 20.36 -5.41 8.66
C ASP A 129 19.91 -6.88 8.54
N PHE A 130 18.66 -7.10 8.14
CA PHE A 130 18.12 -8.44 7.91
C PHE A 130 18.87 -9.16 6.78
N ILE A 131 19.05 -8.52 5.63
CA ILE A 131 19.78 -9.13 4.50
C ILE A 131 21.23 -9.46 4.89
N GLN A 132 21.95 -8.57 5.56
CA GLN A 132 23.28 -8.85 6.06
C GLN A 132 23.29 -10.02 7.06
N TYR A 133 22.28 -10.12 7.91
CA TYR A 133 22.17 -11.20 8.87
C TYR A 133 21.99 -12.56 8.18
N ILE A 134 21.07 -12.67 7.19
CA ILE A 134 20.84 -13.93 6.49
C ILE A 134 22.05 -14.34 5.63
N GLN A 135 22.72 -13.38 4.97
CA GLN A 135 23.94 -13.64 4.19
C GLN A 135 25.08 -14.17 5.07
N LYS A 136 25.30 -13.58 6.25
CA LYS A 136 26.26 -14.11 7.25
C LYS A 136 25.94 -15.54 7.69
N ASN A 137 24.70 -15.95 7.55
CA ASN A 137 24.24 -17.30 7.85
C ASN A 137 24.21 -18.23 6.61
N GLY A 138 24.73 -17.78 5.47
CA GLY A 138 24.88 -18.56 4.24
C GLY A 138 23.59 -18.67 3.42
N ILE A 139 22.67 -17.71 3.57
CA ILE A 139 21.48 -17.58 2.74
C ILE A 139 21.67 -16.37 1.84
N ASN A 140 21.93 -16.61 0.54
CA ASN A 140 22.14 -15.57 -0.46
C ASN A 140 20.89 -15.49 -1.37
N PRO A 141 20.01 -14.53 -1.17
CA PRO A 141 18.88 -14.33 -2.07
C PRO A 141 19.32 -13.78 -3.42
N ASP A 142 18.62 -14.15 -4.48
CA ASP A 142 18.88 -13.68 -5.82
C ASP A 142 17.99 -12.50 -6.20
N ILE A 143 16.78 -12.45 -5.63
CA ILE A 143 15.84 -11.33 -5.81
C ILE A 143 15.22 -11.00 -4.45
N LEU A 144 15.20 -9.71 -4.15
CA LEU A 144 14.44 -9.16 -3.03
C LEU A 144 13.27 -8.38 -3.60
N CYS A 145 12.07 -8.86 -3.34
CA CYS A 145 10.84 -8.17 -3.68
C CYS A 145 10.35 -7.35 -2.48
N SER A 146 9.41 -6.44 -2.73
CA SER A 146 8.78 -5.66 -1.66
C SER A 146 9.73 -4.66 -0.97
N VAL A 147 10.66 -4.08 -1.76
CA VAL A 147 11.42 -2.91 -1.32
C VAL A 147 10.53 -1.69 -1.47
N TYR A 148 10.09 -1.13 -0.35
CA TYR A 148 9.13 -0.02 -0.34
C TYR A 148 9.82 1.34 -0.51
N GLY A 149 9.23 2.21 -1.30
CA GLY A 149 9.76 3.54 -1.55
C GLY A 149 11.06 3.53 -2.36
N ARG A 150 11.92 4.54 -2.16
CA ARG A 150 13.20 4.61 -2.85
C ARG A 150 14.13 3.49 -2.40
N VAL A 151 14.61 2.72 -3.35
CA VAL A 151 15.42 1.52 -3.10
C VAL A 151 16.67 1.83 -2.26
N THR A 152 17.35 2.94 -2.57
CA THR A 152 18.59 3.34 -1.88
C THR A 152 18.39 3.86 -0.46
N ASN A 153 17.15 4.15 -0.06
CA ASN A 153 16.82 4.45 1.33
C ASN A 153 16.73 3.18 2.20
N ASN A 154 16.45 2.04 1.58
CA ASN A 154 16.29 0.76 2.26
C ASN A 154 17.56 -0.10 2.24
N LEU A 155 18.29 -0.03 1.14
CA LEU A 155 19.47 -0.85 0.90
C LEU A 155 20.61 0.02 0.37
N PRO A 156 21.80 -0.01 0.98
CA PRO A 156 22.98 0.66 0.45
C PRO A 156 23.29 0.22 -0.99
N LYS A 157 23.71 1.16 -1.84
CA LYS A 157 24.04 0.91 -3.27
C LYS A 157 25.00 -0.28 -3.45
N GLU A 158 25.93 -0.47 -2.50
CA GLU A 158 26.92 -1.54 -2.51
C GLU A 158 26.29 -2.94 -2.37
N MET A 159 25.08 -3.00 -1.83
CA MET A 159 24.31 -4.25 -1.70
C MET A 159 23.46 -4.56 -2.93
N LEU A 160 23.43 -3.67 -3.91
CA LEU A 160 22.53 -3.74 -5.07
C LEU A 160 23.32 -3.96 -6.35
N TYR A 161 22.76 -4.77 -7.24
CA TYR A 161 23.27 -4.90 -8.62
C TYR A 161 22.83 -3.69 -9.45
N ASP A 162 23.76 -3.05 -10.14
CA ASP A 162 23.48 -1.95 -11.08
C ASP A 162 22.96 -2.53 -12.41
N MET A 163 21.69 -2.32 -12.69
CA MET A 163 21.00 -2.82 -13.88
C MET A 163 21.15 -1.90 -15.11
N THR A 164 21.87 -0.79 -15.01
CA THR A 164 21.93 0.27 -16.05
C THR A 164 22.35 -0.26 -17.41
N ASP A 165 23.41 -1.04 -17.46
CA ASP A 165 23.90 -1.62 -18.71
C ASP A 165 22.89 -2.60 -19.31
N TYR A 166 22.26 -3.43 -18.47
CA TYR A 166 21.23 -4.37 -18.90
C TYR A 166 20.02 -3.63 -19.50
N LEU A 167 19.52 -2.61 -18.82
CA LEU A 167 18.34 -1.84 -19.25
C LEU A 167 18.60 -0.97 -20.50
N SER A 168 19.86 -0.76 -20.87
CA SER A 168 20.23 0.01 -22.05
C SER A 168 20.13 -0.77 -23.39
N ALA A 169 20.08 -2.11 -23.35
CA ALA A 169 20.16 -2.96 -24.52
C ALA A 169 19.31 -4.23 -24.43
N GLY A 170 19.08 -4.90 -25.55
CA GLY A 170 18.49 -6.24 -25.66
C GLY A 170 17.14 -6.38 -24.92
N LYS A 171 17.01 -7.44 -24.14
CA LYS A 171 15.82 -7.75 -23.33
C LYS A 171 15.56 -6.71 -22.24
N GLY A 172 16.60 -6.19 -21.62
CA GLY A 172 16.47 -5.15 -20.60
C GLY A 172 15.83 -3.87 -21.14
N LYS A 173 16.16 -3.49 -22.38
CA LYS A 173 15.49 -2.37 -23.05
C LYS A 173 14.00 -2.66 -23.31
N GLN A 174 13.63 -3.91 -23.55
CA GLN A 174 12.22 -4.30 -23.70
C GLN A 174 11.50 -4.22 -22.35
N LEU A 175 12.11 -4.69 -21.28
CA LEU A 175 11.61 -4.55 -19.93
C LEU A 175 11.39 -3.07 -19.57
N LYS A 176 12.40 -2.22 -19.83
CA LYS A 176 12.28 -0.79 -19.56
C LYS A 176 11.14 -0.13 -20.34
N ALA A 177 10.91 -0.55 -21.58
CA ALA A 177 9.84 -0.01 -22.42
C ALA A 177 8.45 -0.59 -22.13
N ALA A 178 8.36 -1.71 -21.43
CA ALA A 178 7.10 -2.34 -21.05
C ALA A 178 6.40 -1.62 -19.87
N MET A 179 7.13 -0.76 -19.17
CA MET A 179 6.65 -0.06 -17.99
C MET A 179 6.77 1.45 -18.21
N ASP A 180 5.85 2.23 -17.62
CA ASP A 180 5.92 3.70 -17.66
C ASP A 180 7.16 4.22 -16.93
N ASP A 181 7.66 5.38 -17.34
CA ASP A 181 8.83 6.02 -16.73
C ASP A 181 8.69 6.25 -15.21
N THR A 182 7.47 6.38 -14.71
CA THR A 182 7.18 6.54 -13.29
C THR A 182 7.69 5.36 -12.46
N TYR A 183 7.58 4.13 -12.98
CA TYR A 183 8.03 2.92 -12.30
C TYR A 183 9.54 2.89 -12.05
N TRP A 184 10.30 3.66 -12.82
CA TRP A 184 11.76 3.70 -12.70
C TRP A 184 12.27 4.78 -11.74
N THR A 185 11.41 5.73 -11.35
CA THR A 185 11.83 6.91 -10.58
C THR A 185 12.39 6.55 -9.19
N LEU A 186 11.84 5.52 -8.53
CA LEU A 186 12.31 5.12 -7.20
C LEU A 186 13.45 4.09 -7.22
N THR A 187 13.75 3.55 -8.38
CA THR A 187 14.86 2.61 -8.56
C THR A 187 16.08 3.27 -9.19
N GLU A 188 15.94 4.54 -9.62
CA GLU A 188 17.02 5.33 -10.24
C GLU A 188 17.69 6.21 -9.18
N GLU A 189 19.01 6.20 -9.20
CA GLU A 189 19.85 7.05 -8.37
C GLU A 189 21.08 7.48 -9.16
N ASP A 190 21.29 8.78 -9.35
CA ASP A 190 22.42 9.37 -10.08
C ASP A 190 22.57 8.85 -11.54
N GLY A 191 21.47 8.50 -12.20
CA GLY A 191 21.46 7.95 -13.57
C GLY A 191 21.70 6.44 -13.65
N HIS A 192 21.70 5.75 -12.52
CA HIS A 192 21.83 4.30 -12.41
C HIS A 192 20.53 3.66 -11.89
N TRP A 193 20.17 2.48 -12.39
CA TRP A 193 18.97 1.75 -11.99
C TRP A 193 19.31 0.52 -11.16
N TYR A 194 18.73 0.44 -9.95
CA TYR A 194 19.02 -0.62 -8.97
C TYR A 194 17.87 -1.61 -8.76
N GLY A 195 16.83 -1.55 -9.59
CA GLY A 195 15.70 -2.47 -9.49
C GLY A 195 14.64 -2.25 -10.55
N VAL A 196 13.60 -3.06 -10.48
CA VAL A 196 12.37 -2.92 -11.29
C VAL A 196 11.26 -2.49 -10.33
N GLY A 197 10.70 -1.31 -10.58
CA GLY A 197 9.59 -0.79 -9.79
C GLY A 197 8.28 -1.47 -10.19
N SER A 198 7.46 -1.78 -9.20
CA SER A 198 6.06 -2.11 -9.38
C SER A 198 5.26 -1.04 -8.66
N VAL A 199 4.45 -0.29 -9.39
CA VAL A 199 3.66 0.79 -8.85
C VAL A 199 2.25 0.28 -8.60
N VAL A 200 1.82 0.38 -7.35
CA VAL A 200 0.42 0.34 -6.99
C VAL A 200 -0.03 1.79 -6.84
N GLU A 201 -0.60 2.34 -7.89
CA GLU A 201 -1.24 3.63 -7.84
C GLU A 201 -2.47 3.53 -6.94
N THR A 202 -2.60 4.43 -5.98
CA THR A 202 -3.75 4.44 -5.09
C THR A 202 -4.62 5.62 -5.43
N CYS A 203 -5.90 5.37 -5.61
CA CYS A 203 -6.89 6.41 -5.75
C CYS A 203 -7.51 6.71 -4.40
N GLN A 204 -7.48 7.96 -4.02
CA GLN A 204 -8.25 8.43 -2.88
C GLN A 204 -9.67 8.72 -3.31
N GLY A 205 -10.61 8.47 -2.42
CA GLY A 205 -12.00 8.66 -2.74
C GLY A 205 -12.91 8.45 -1.55
N TRP A 206 -14.18 8.30 -1.85
CA TRP A 206 -15.20 7.94 -0.87
C TRP A 206 -15.47 6.44 -0.92
N LEU A 207 -15.61 5.81 0.24
CA LEU A 207 -16.23 4.49 0.35
C LEU A 207 -17.68 4.67 0.77
N VAL A 208 -18.60 4.12 -0.04
CA VAL A 208 -20.03 4.33 0.09
C VAL A 208 -20.74 3.00 0.25
N ASP A 209 -21.67 2.92 1.20
CA ASP A 209 -22.51 1.74 1.38
C ASP A 209 -23.39 1.51 0.14
N ARG A 210 -23.12 0.40 -0.55
CA ARG A 210 -23.75 0.07 -1.83
C ARG A 210 -25.26 -0.15 -1.70
N GLU A 211 -25.68 -0.88 -0.68
CA GLU A 211 -27.09 -1.19 -0.47
C GLU A 211 -27.87 0.10 -0.23
N THR A 212 -27.39 0.94 0.66
CA THR A 212 -28.00 2.25 0.94
C THR A 212 -27.99 3.15 -0.30
N MET A 213 -26.91 3.17 -1.07
CA MET A 213 -26.84 3.95 -2.32
C MET A 213 -27.96 3.55 -3.29
N ILE A 214 -28.14 2.23 -3.49
CA ILE A 214 -29.19 1.68 -4.37
C ILE A 214 -30.58 1.98 -3.81
N ASP A 215 -30.82 1.72 -2.53
CA ASP A 215 -32.10 1.97 -1.86
C ASP A 215 -32.56 3.43 -1.99
N LEU A 216 -31.62 4.35 -1.91
CA LEU A 216 -31.87 5.77 -2.07
C LEU A 216 -31.97 6.21 -3.55
N GLY A 217 -31.74 5.29 -4.50
CA GLY A 217 -31.74 5.61 -5.93
C GLY A 217 -30.62 6.59 -6.32
N LEU A 218 -29.50 6.57 -5.60
CA LEU A 218 -28.32 7.34 -5.91
C LEU A 218 -27.42 6.57 -6.90
N THR A 219 -26.69 7.32 -7.70
CA THR A 219 -25.72 6.80 -8.67
C THR A 219 -24.32 7.27 -8.28
N VAL A 220 -23.29 6.66 -8.88
CA VAL A 220 -21.90 7.10 -8.74
C VAL A 220 -21.75 8.58 -9.12
N GLU A 221 -22.39 9.02 -10.19
CA GLU A 221 -22.35 10.41 -10.67
C GLU A 221 -22.96 11.42 -9.66
N ASP A 222 -23.90 10.99 -8.83
CA ASP A 222 -24.44 11.84 -7.77
C ASP A 222 -23.43 12.09 -6.65
N LEU A 223 -22.48 11.19 -6.49
CA LEU A 223 -21.49 11.18 -5.42
C LEU A 223 -20.10 11.65 -5.89
N LYS A 224 -19.84 11.60 -7.20
CA LYS A 224 -18.59 12.07 -7.82
C LYS A 224 -18.60 13.60 -7.97
N LYS A 225 -18.63 14.28 -6.82
CA LYS A 225 -18.70 15.74 -6.70
C LYS A 225 -17.81 16.21 -5.55
N PRO A 226 -17.39 17.49 -5.57
CA PRO A 226 -16.75 18.10 -4.40
C PRO A 226 -17.59 17.90 -3.13
N LEU A 227 -16.94 17.70 -2.01
CA LEU A 227 -17.61 17.44 -0.72
C LEU A 227 -18.70 18.48 -0.41
N SER A 228 -18.42 19.76 -0.69
CA SER A 228 -19.36 20.88 -0.48
C SER A 228 -20.67 20.75 -1.28
N GLU A 229 -20.67 20.00 -2.38
CA GLU A 229 -21.86 19.80 -3.22
C GLU A 229 -22.66 18.55 -2.84
N LEU A 230 -22.19 17.74 -1.90
CA LEU A 230 -22.85 16.52 -1.43
C LEU A 230 -23.94 16.77 -0.37
N GLU A 231 -24.18 18.01 0.03
CA GLU A 231 -25.20 18.34 1.03
C GLU A 231 -26.59 17.74 0.73
N PRO A 232 -27.12 17.82 -0.51
CA PRO A 232 -28.43 17.24 -0.82
C PRO A 232 -28.48 15.71 -0.66
N VAL A 233 -27.34 15.03 -0.90
CA VAL A 233 -27.22 13.59 -0.68
C VAL A 233 -27.28 13.29 0.81
N PHE A 234 -26.52 14.01 1.62
CA PHE A 234 -26.49 13.81 3.07
C PHE A 234 -27.82 14.15 3.76
N GLU A 235 -28.52 15.19 3.26
CA GLU A 235 -29.87 15.49 3.70
C GLU A 235 -30.81 14.31 3.44
N LYS A 236 -30.74 13.72 2.24
CA LYS A 236 -31.54 12.56 1.85
C LYS A 236 -31.22 11.34 2.73
N VAL A 237 -29.94 11.02 2.92
CA VAL A 237 -29.51 9.92 3.79
C VAL A 237 -30.07 10.11 5.20
N LYS A 238 -29.88 11.28 5.79
CA LYS A 238 -30.37 11.57 7.14
C LYS A 238 -31.89 11.47 7.28
N ALA A 239 -32.64 11.85 6.23
CA ALA A 239 -34.10 11.78 6.23
C ALA A 239 -34.63 10.35 6.08
N GLU A 240 -34.03 9.54 5.23
CA GLU A 240 -34.53 8.21 4.86
C GLU A 240 -33.86 7.05 5.63
N LYS A 241 -32.62 7.27 6.14
CA LYS A 241 -31.81 6.30 6.93
C LYS A 241 -31.27 6.99 8.19
N PRO A 242 -32.12 7.42 9.12
CA PRO A 242 -31.71 8.21 10.28
C PRO A 242 -30.78 7.49 11.26
N GLU A 243 -30.66 6.16 11.14
CA GLU A 243 -29.71 5.34 11.88
C GLU A 243 -28.26 5.47 11.41
N LEU A 244 -28.06 5.97 10.18
CA LEU A 244 -26.72 6.13 9.61
C LEU A 244 -26.22 7.57 9.79
N THR A 245 -24.93 7.70 10.06
CA THR A 245 -24.22 8.97 9.87
C THR A 245 -23.96 9.16 8.39
N PRO A 246 -24.44 10.24 7.74
CA PRO A 246 -24.25 10.41 6.30
C PRO A 246 -22.78 10.36 5.88
N PHE A 247 -21.87 10.99 6.64
CA PHE A 247 -20.45 11.01 6.33
C PHE A 247 -19.58 10.88 7.60
N ILE A 248 -18.59 10.00 7.57
CA ILE A 248 -17.56 9.91 8.59
C ILE A 248 -16.17 10.13 8.00
N TYR A 249 -15.26 10.70 8.77
CA TYR A 249 -13.89 10.97 8.35
C TYR A 249 -12.94 10.95 9.55
N GLY A 250 -11.66 10.72 9.27
CA GLY A 250 -10.56 10.83 10.24
C GLY A 250 -9.67 12.03 9.94
N TRP A 251 -8.60 12.18 10.72
CA TRP A 251 -7.62 13.27 10.54
C TRP A 251 -6.92 13.25 9.17
N GLY A 252 -6.74 12.05 8.62
CA GLY A 252 -6.17 11.86 7.29
C GLY A 252 -6.94 12.56 6.16
N ILE A 253 -8.11 13.16 6.42
CA ILE A 253 -8.86 13.90 5.40
C ILE A 253 -8.08 15.07 4.81
N LEU A 254 -7.22 15.73 5.61
CA LEU A 254 -6.35 16.80 5.14
C LEU A 254 -5.14 16.29 4.35
N GLU A 255 -4.69 15.07 4.63
CA GLU A 255 -3.49 14.48 4.03
C GLU A 255 -3.82 13.67 2.78
N SER A 256 -4.92 12.94 2.84
CA SER A 256 -5.22 11.88 1.88
C SER A 256 -6.42 12.18 1.00
N ASN A 257 -7.32 13.06 1.43
CA ASN A 257 -8.54 13.36 0.69
C ASN A 257 -8.57 14.80 0.16
N THR A 258 -7.40 15.38 -0.04
CA THR A 258 -7.22 16.68 -0.68
C THR A 258 -6.17 16.58 -1.79
N PRO A 259 -6.21 17.42 -2.82
CA PRO A 259 -5.16 17.48 -3.83
C PRO A 259 -3.92 18.25 -3.32
N VAL A 260 -3.53 18.02 -2.07
CA VAL A 260 -2.32 18.63 -1.47
C VAL A 260 -1.13 17.70 -1.65
N ILE A 261 -0.05 18.22 -2.20
CA ILE A 261 1.26 17.58 -2.21
C ILE A 261 1.94 17.95 -0.89
N MET A 262 1.89 17.03 0.06
CA MET A 262 2.40 17.24 1.41
C MET A 262 3.90 16.92 1.47
N TYR A 263 4.73 17.88 1.85
CA TYR A 263 6.16 17.70 2.02
C TYR A 263 6.55 17.31 3.44
N ASP A 264 5.79 17.78 4.42
CA ASP A 264 5.97 17.34 5.82
C ASP A 264 4.64 17.31 6.56
N LYS A 265 4.25 16.10 6.96
CA LYS A 265 3.02 15.83 7.72
C LYS A 265 3.10 16.32 9.17
N ASN A 266 4.30 16.48 9.73
CA ASN A 266 4.46 16.96 11.10
C ASN A 266 4.19 18.47 11.21
N THR A 267 4.31 19.20 10.11
CA THR A 267 4.10 20.65 10.07
C THR A 267 2.96 21.06 9.15
N TYR A 268 2.33 20.10 8.43
CA TYR A 268 1.32 20.34 7.41
C TYR A 268 1.77 21.39 6.39
N THR A 269 2.97 21.19 5.87
CA THR A 269 3.57 22.04 4.84
C THR A 269 3.58 21.33 3.49
N GLY A 270 3.17 22.05 2.46
CA GLY A 270 3.03 21.52 1.11
C GLY A 270 2.45 22.55 0.15
N TYR A 271 2.00 22.12 -1.00
CA TYR A 271 1.26 22.95 -1.96
C TYR A 271 0.11 22.17 -2.59
N TRP A 272 -0.85 22.87 -3.18
CA TRP A 272 -1.97 22.21 -3.87
C TRP A 272 -1.55 21.78 -5.28
N ALA A 273 -1.81 20.54 -5.62
CA ALA A 273 -1.57 20.01 -6.96
C ALA A 273 -2.29 20.87 -8.01
N GLY A 274 -1.57 21.23 -9.08
CA GLY A 274 -2.08 22.12 -10.12
C GLY A 274 -1.81 23.61 -9.88
N ASP A 275 -1.21 24.01 -8.77
CA ASP A 275 -0.69 25.36 -8.60
C ASP A 275 0.45 25.62 -9.60
N ASP A 276 0.44 26.79 -10.27
CA ASP A 276 1.50 27.18 -11.22
C ASP A 276 2.86 27.30 -10.53
N GLU A 277 2.88 27.74 -9.28
CA GLU A 277 4.06 27.85 -8.44
C GLU A 277 4.06 26.73 -7.39
N LYS A 278 5.00 25.81 -7.52
CA LYS A 278 5.19 24.67 -6.61
C LYS A 278 6.00 25.09 -5.36
N ASN A 279 5.58 26.19 -4.72
CA ASN A 279 6.20 26.66 -3.50
C ASN A 279 5.54 26.01 -2.29
N ILE A 280 6.35 25.38 -1.43
CA ILE A 280 5.87 24.92 -0.13
C ILE A 280 5.34 26.10 0.67
N LYS A 281 4.19 25.91 1.29
CA LYS A 281 3.54 26.86 2.19
C LYS A 281 2.88 26.13 3.35
N ASN A 282 2.53 26.84 4.38
CA ASN A 282 1.59 26.35 5.38
C ASN A 282 0.23 26.14 4.70
N ILE A 283 -0.30 24.92 4.71
CA ILE A 283 -1.57 24.62 4.00
C ILE A 283 -2.77 25.35 4.62
N PHE A 284 -2.68 25.76 5.88
CA PHE A 284 -3.74 26.52 6.56
C PHE A 284 -3.81 27.98 6.13
N ASP A 285 -2.85 28.50 5.37
CA ASP A 285 -2.93 29.82 4.71
C ASP A 285 -3.71 29.76 3.40
N ASP A 286 -4.00 28.57 2.89
CA ASP A 286 -4.73 28.40 1.62
C ASP A 286 -6.25 28.42 1.85
N SER A 287 -6.95 29.22 1.04
CA SER A 287 -8.41 29.35 1.13
C SER A 287 -9.15 28.04 0.90
N ARG A 288 -8.58 27.12 0.11
CA ARG A 288 -9.16 25.81 -0.16
C ARG A 288 -9.18 24.94 1.10
N THR A 289 -8.12 24.99 1.93
CA THR A 289 -8.11 24.33 3.25
C THR A 289 -9.16 24.95 4.17
N TYR A 290 -9.27 26.27 4.19
CA TYR A 290 -10.30 26.95 4.97
C TYR A 290 -11.72 26.56 4.53
N GLU A 291 -11.98 26.46 3.22
CA GLU A 291 -13.27 26.04 2.66
C GLU A 291 -13.60 24.58 3.02
N LEU A 292 -12.61 23.67 2.97
CA LEU A 292 -12.79 22.28 3.38
C LEU A 292 -13.15 22.18 4.86
N VAL A 293 -12.37 22.82 5.74
CA VAL A 293 -12.63 22.86 7.18
C VAL A 293 -14.02 23.45 7.46
N GLY A 294 -14.38 24.51 6.75
CA GLY A 294 -15.71 25.12 6.83
C GLY A 294 -16.84 24.18 6.42
N THR A 295 -16.64 23.40 5.37
CA THR A 295 -17.60 22.41 4.90
C THR A 295 -17.81 21.32 5.94
N LEU A 296 -16.72 20.75 6.49
CA LEU A 296 -16.77 19.72 7.52
C LEU A 296 -17.51 20.21 8.77
N ASN A 297 -17.17 21.40 9.26
CA ASN A 297 -17.84 22.00 10.42
C ASN A 297 -19.33 22.28 10.17
N THR A 298 -19.67 22.80 8.98
CA THR A 298 -21.06 23.03 8.59
C THR A 298 -21.85 21.72 8.55
N PHE A 299 -21.25 20.66 8.03
CA PHE A 299 -21.88 19.34 7.98
C PHE A 299 -21.98 18.69 9.36
N SER A 300 -20.99 18.89 10.24
CA SER A 300 -21.07 18.47 11.63
C SER A 300 -22.22 19.16 12.36
N GLU A 301 -22.36 20.49 12.23
CA GLU A 301 -23.47 21.25 12.82
C GLU A 301 -24.86 20.75 12.36
N LYS A 302 -24.98 20.37 11.10
CA LYS A 302 -26.21 19.78 10.54
C LYS A 302 -26.41 18.31 10.91
N GLY A 303 -25.39 17.69 11.53
CA GLY A 303 -25.34 16.26 11.85
C GLY A 303 -25.26 15.39 10.60
N TYR A 304 -24.63 15.89 9.53
CA TYR A 304 -24.35 15.14 8.31
C TYR A 304 -22.96 14.49 8.36
N ALA A 305 -22.02 15.08 9.07
CA ALA A 305 -20.66 14.60 9.15
C ALA A 305 -20.21 14.40 10.59
N LYS A 306 -19.24 13.49 10.80
CA LYS A 306 -18.65 13.23 12.12
C LYS A 306 -17.19 12.84 11.98
N LEU A 307 -16.33 13.49 12.75
CA LEU A 307 -14.95 13.07 12.97
C LEU A 307 -14.95 11.82 13.86
N VAL A 308 -14.18 10.80 13.49
CA VAL A 308 -14.06 9.54 14.24
C VAL A 308 -12.59 9.09 14.26
N ASP A 309 -12.17 8.50 15.38
CA ASP A 309 -10.78 8.01 15.54
C ASP A 309 -10.51 6.73 14.74
N ASP A 310 -11.54 5.92 14.53
CA ASP A 310 -11.47 4.67 13.80
C ASP A 310 -12.62 4.61 12.77
N THR A 311 -12.25 4.76 11.50
CA THR A 311 -13.19 4.65 10.38
C THR A 311 -13.35 3.21 9.89
N GLU A 312 -12.45 2.31 10.23
CA GLU A 312 -12.38 0.97 9.64
C GLU A 312 -13.40 0.00 10.24
N ASN A 313 -13.59 0.07 11.56
CA ASN A 313 -14.44 -0.88 12.28
C ASN A 313 -15.89 -0.40 12.49
N ARG A 314 -16.34 0.57 11.72
CA ARG A 314 -17.69 1.16 11.84
C ARG A 314 -18.59 0.78 10.68
N ASP A 315 -19.86 0.57 11.00
CA ASP A 315 -20.92 0.26 10.04
C ASP A 315 -22.10 1.23 10.11
N ASP A 316 -22.07 2.20 11.02
CA ASP A 316 -23.14 3.16 11.25
C ASP A 316 -23.01 4.42 10.38
N TYR A 317 -22.52 4.26 9.14
CA TYR A 317 -22.33 5.35 8.21
C TYR A 317 -22.84 5.00 6.79
N PHE A 318 -23.12 6.04 5.99
CA PHE A 318 -23.38 5.89 4.56
C PHE A 318 -22.10 6.05 3.72
N MET A 319 -21.31 7.08 3.99
CA MET A 319 -20.08 7.40 3.27
C MET A 319 -18.94 7.63 4.24
N LYS A 320 -17.74 7.17 3.91
CA LYS A 320 -16.53 7.51 4.65
C LYS A 320 -15.42 8.00 3.71
N ALA A 321 -14.56 8.88 4.25
CA ALA A 321 -13.31 9.20 3.60
C ALA A 321 -12.44 7.94 3.55
N ALA A 322 -12.05 7.53 2.34
CA ALA A 322 -11.24 6.35 2.16
C ALA A 322 -9.77 6.73 2.14
N TRP A 323 -9.00 6.00 2.92
CA TRP A 323 -7.56 6.03 2.89
C TRP A 323 -7.05 4.64 2.56
N ASP A 324 -7.29 4.22 1.30
CA ASP A 324 -6.94 2.86 0.90
C ASP A 324 -6.22 2.82 -0.43
N ALA A 325 -5.14 2.03 -0.41
CA ALA A 325 -4.35 1.69 -1.55
C ALA A 325 -5.14 0.74 -2.47
N THR A 326 -5.79 1.26 -3.51
CA THR A 326 -6.37 0.45 -4.54
C THR A 326 -5.72 0.82 -5.87
N PRO A 327 -5.20 -0.14 -6.65
CA PRO A 327 -4.53 0.16 -7.91
C PRO A 327 -5.42 0.96 -8.85
N LEU A 328 -5.05 2.21 -9.15
CA LEU A 328 -5.76 3.10 -10.09
C LEU A 328 -5.97 2.47 -11.45
N MET A 329 -5.00 1.71 -11.91
CA MET A 329 -5.02 1.15 -13.27
C MET A 329 -6.11 0.11 -13.50
N ARG A 330 -6.86 -0.30 -12.45
CA ARG A 330 -7.80 -1.42 -12.58
C ARG A 330 -9.04 -1.33 -11.74
N THR A 331 -9.12 -0.32 -10.92
CA THR A 331 -10.30 -0.05 -10.13
C THR A 331 -10.95 1.18 -10.69
N ASP A 332 -12.06 0.95 -11.27
CA ASP A 332 -12.99 2.00 -11.47
C ASP A 332 -13.79 2.23 -10.20
N SER A 333 -14.71 3.16 -10.32
CA SER A 333 -15.59 3.62 -9.27
C SER A 333 -16.48 2.57 -8.59
N LEU A 334 -16.33 1.28 -8.91
CA LEU A 334 -17.20 0.21 -8.46
C LEU A 334 -16.48 -0.88 -7.66
N ASP A 335 -15.37 -0.57 -7.01
CA ASP A 335 -14.75 -1.52 -6.10
C ASP A 335 -15.73 -1.96 -5.03
N LEU A 336 -16.12 -3.21 -5.11
CA LEU A 336 -16.90 -3.85 -4.07
C LEU A 336 -15.95 -4.22 -2.93
N TRP A 337 -15.69 -3.25 -2.08
CA TRP A 337 -14.97 -3.47 -0.85
C TRP A 337 -15.92 -4.10 0.18
N SER A 338 -15.59 -5.25 0.73
CA SER A 338 -16.32 -5.71 1.90
C SER A 338 -15.71 -5.08 3.15
N SER A 339 -16.54 -4.34 3.91
CA SER A 339 -16.17 -3.92 5.25
C SER A 339 -15.87 -5.15 6.14
N PRO A 340 -15.18 -4.99 7.28
CA PRO A 340 -14.96 -6.06 8.25
C PRO A 340 -16.25 -6.77 8.70
N THR A 341 -17.39 -6.11 8.58
CA THR A 341 -18.72 -6.65 8.91
C THR A 341 -19.44 -7.28 7.71
N GLY A 342 -18.83 -7.27 6.52
CA GLY A 342 -19.36 -7.88 5.31
C GLY A 342 -20.32 -6.99 4.49
N ARG A 343 -20.37 -5.68 4.78
CA ARG A 343 -21.09 -4.71 3.92
C ARG A 343 -20.35 -4.53 2.61
N GLU A 344 -21.09 -4.47 1.52
CA GLU A 344 -20.55 -4.10 0.22
C GLU A 344 -20.36 -2.58 0.15
N LEU A 345 -19.15 -2.12 -0.10
CA LEU A 345 -18.81 -0.72 -0.27
C LEU A 345 -18.47 -0.44 -1.73
N VAL A 346 -18.89 0.70 -2.22
CA VAL A 346 -18.53 1.24 -3.53
C VAL A 346 -17.52 2.34 -3.33
N ARG A 347 -16.43 2.28 -4.06
CA ARG A 347 -15.43 3.34 -4.06
C ARG A 347 -15.77 4.38 -5.13
N ILE A 348 -15.67 5.62 -4.75
CA ILE A 348 -15.89 6.77 -5.64
C ILE A 348 -14.63 7.61 -5.62
N PRO A 349 -13.80 7.59 -6.67
CA PRO A 349 -12.57 8.35 -6.71
C PRO A 349 -12.87 9.85 -6.76
N TYR A 350 -11.97 10.64 -6.19
CA TYR A 350 -11.92 12.08 -6.42
C TYR A 350 -11.35 12.38 -7.80
N ASP A 351 -11.94 13.34 -8.50
CA ASP A 351 -11.41 13.76 -9.80
C ASP A 351 -10.07 14.51 -9.69
N ASP A 352 -9.81 15.15 -8.54
CA ASP A 352 -8.66 16.04 -8.34
C ASP A 352 -7.67 15.55 -7.26
N ALA A 353 -7.93 14.42 -6.61
CA ALA A 353 -7.04 13.93 -5.58
C ALA A 353 -5.70 13.45 -6.19
N ALA A 354 -4.61 13.92 -5.62
CA ALA A 354 -3.33 13.25 -5.80
C ALA A 354 -3.41 11.92 -5.04
N GLY A 355 -3.45 10.80 -5.75
CA GLY A 355 -3.42 9.47 -5.12
C GLY A 355 -2.17 9.28 -4.28
N ASP A 356 -2.21 8.41 -3.28
CA ASP A 356 -1.00 7.86 -2.68
C ASP A 356 -0.38 6.86 -3.63
N VAL A 357 0.94 6.78 -3.65
CA VAL A 357 1.67 5.81 -4.45
C VAL A 357 2.32 4.83 -3.49
N LEU A 358 1.82 3.60 -3.48
CA LEU A 358 2.55 2.53 -2.84
C LEU A 358 3.49 1.92 -3.89
N ILE A 359 4.76 2.26 -3.81
CA ILE A 359 5.75 1.72 -4.72
C ILE A 359 6.50 0.61 -4.02
N GLN A 360 6.53 -0.52 -4.68
CA GLN A 360 7.33 -1.67 -4.33
C GLN A 360 8.31 -1.92 -5.46
N SER A 361 9.52 -2.29 -5.11
CA SER A 361 10.52 -2.61 -6.12
C SER A 361 11.07 -4.01 -5.89
N SER A 362 11.45 -4.65 -6.98
CA SER A 362 12.24 -5.88 -6.97
C SER A 362 13.67 -5.56 -7.34
N VAL A 363 14.61 -5.95 -6.50
CA VAL A 363 16.03 -5.68 -6.65
C VAL A 363 16.84 -6.97 -6.65
N ILE A 364 18.02 -6.93 -7.27
CA ILE A 364 18.97 -8.02 -7.28
C ILE A 364 20.10 -7.65 -6.33
N PRO A 365 20.36 -8.43 -5.26
CA PRO A 365 21.53 -8.21 -4.42
C PRO A 365 22.85 -8.37 -5.21
N SER A 366 23.83 -7.51 -4.92
CA SER A 366 25.16 -7.57 -5.58
C SER A 366 25.91 -8.88 -5.36
N GLU A 367 25.60 -9.58 -4.25
CA GLU A 367 26.19 -10.85 -3.87
C GLU A 367 25.43 -12.08 -4.43
N SER A 368 24.43 -11.88 -5.32
CA SER A 368 23.74 -13.00 -5.98
C SER A 368 24.69 -13.77 -6.90
N ASP A 369 24.64 -15.10 -6.80
CA ASP A 369 25.38 -16.00 -7.68
C ASP A 369 24.66 -16.21 -9.05
N HIS A 370 23.41 -15.71 -9.18
CA HIS A 370 22.52 -15.98 -10.34
C HIS A 370 22.00 -14.70 -11.00
N ILE A 371 22.83 -13.67 -11.13
CA ILE A 371 22.45 -12.34 -11.66
C ILE A 371 21.78 -12.45 -13.04
N ASP A 372 22.34 -13.24 -13.97
CA ASP A 372 21.79 -13.39 -15.33
C ASP A 372 20.39 -14.05 -15.31
N GLN A 373 20.19 -15.05 -14.46
CA GLN A 373 18.91 -15.72 -14.30
C GLN A 373 17.89 -14.80 -13.60
N ALA A 374 18.31 -14.02 -12.62
CA ALA A 374 17.47 -13.03 -11.94
C ALA A 374 16.99 -11.93 -12.90
N LEU A 375 17.87 -11.41 -13.74
CA LEU A 375 17.53 -10.45 -14.79
C LEU A 375 16.54 -11.05 -15.82
N GLU A 376 16.76 -12.30 -16.22
CA GLU A 376 15.85 -13.00 -17.14
C GLU A 376 14.49 -13.25 -16.50
N PHE A 377 14.46 -13.65 -15.24
CA PHE A 377 13.22 -13.84 -14.48
C PHE A 377 12.40 -12.54 -14.43
N LEU A 378 13.00 -11.44 -13.98
CA LEU A 378 12.32 -10.14 -13.90
C LEU A 378 11.81 -9.69 -15.28
N ASN A 379 12.63 -9.89 -16.33
CA ASN A 379 12.18 -9.58 -17.69
C ASN A 379 10.94 -10.40 -18.10
N GLN A 380 10.95 -11.70 -17.89
CA GLN A 380 9.83 -12.55 -18.29
C GLN A 380 8.56 -12.25 -17.50
N VAL A 381 8.68 -12.08 -16.20
CA VAL A 381 7.54 -11.81 -15.32
C VAL A 381 6.87 -10.49 -15.69
N ASP A 382 7.63 -9.45 -15.98
CA ASP A 382 7.11 -8.09 -16.20
C ASP A 382 6.81 -7.76 -17.67
N THR A 383 7.21 -8.65 -18.62
CA THR A 383 6.92 -8.47 -20.05
C THR A 383 5.99 -9.52 -20.64
N THR A 384 5.68 -10.60 -19.89
CA THR A 384 4.81 -11.69 -20.36
C THR A 384 3.50 -11.68 -19.58
N LYS A 385 2.40 -11.41 -20.28
CA LYS A 385 1.06 -11.29 -19.70
C LYS A 385 0.70 -12.50 -18.84
N GLU A 386 0.88 -13.71 -19.36
CA GLU A 386 0.50 -14.94 -18.68
C GLU A 386 1.30 -15.17 -17.38
N MET A 387 2.56 -14.77 -17.33
CA MET A 387 3.39 -14.88 -16.13
C MET A 387 3.04 -13.81 -15.10
N SER A 388 2.77 -12.58 -15.53
CA SER A 388 2.24 -11.54 -14.67
C SER A 388 0.89 -11.98 -14.05
N GLU A 389 -0.03 -12.51 -14.86
CA GLU A 389 -1.36 -12.94 -14.39
C GLU A 389 -1.29 -14.12 -13.42
N LEU A 390 -0.35 -15.05 -13.59
CA LEU A 390 -0.10 -16.12 -12.60
C LEU A 390 0.24 -15.56 -11.22
N LEU A 391 1.06 -14.52 -11.16
CA LEU A 391 1.46 -13.89 -9.90
C LEU A 391 0.35 -13.02 -9.29
N LEU A 392 -0.49 -12.42 -10.14
CA LEU A 392 -1.52 -11.49 -9.69
C LEU A 392 -2.83 -12.19 -9.36
N TYR A 393 -3.26 -13.12 -10.21
CA TYR A 393 -4.60 -13.71 -10.15
C TYR A 393 -4.61 -15.21 -9.84
N GLY A 394 -3.45 -15.87 -9.99
CA GLY A 394 -3.34 -17.33 -9.84
C GLY A 394 -3.53 -18.09 -11.16
N ILE A 395 -4.04 -19.30 -11.09
CA ILE A 395 -4.15 -20.23 -12.22
C ILE A 395 -5.50 -20.05 -12.92
N LYS A 396 -5.46 -19.75 -14.22
CA LYS A 396 -6.66 -19.68 -15.06
C LYS A 396 -7.47 -21.00 -14.99
N ASP A 397 -8.79 -20.86 -15.02
CA ASP A 397 -9.79 -21.94 -14.89
C ASP A 397 -9.75 -22.70 -13.54
N THR A 398 -8.93 -22.25 -12.59
CA THR A 398 -8.87 -22.72 -11.20
C THR A 398 -9.19 -21.61 -10.22
N ASP A 399 -8.45 -20.50 -10.32
CA ASP A 399 -8.57 -19.34 -9.43
C ASP A 399 -9.43 -18.23 -10.05
N TYR A 400 -9.47 -18.16 -11.38
CA TYR A 400 -10.27 -17.23 -12.13
C TYR A 400 -10.67 -17.80 -13.50
N THR A 401 -11.71 -17.25 -14.11
CA THR A 401 -12.10 -17.50 -15.50
C THR A 401 -11.86 -16.25 -16.35
N SER A 402 -11.68 -16.41 -17.66
CA SER A 402 -11.39 -15.30 -18.54
C SER A 402 -11.83 -15.55 -19.98
N ASP A 403 -12.35 -14.51 -20.63
CA ASP A 403 -12.62 -14.48 -22.07
C ASP A 403 -11.41 -14.01 -22.92
N GLY A 404 -10.29 -13.68 -22.25
CA GLY A 404 -9.06 -13.17 -22.85
C GLY A 404 -8.86 -11.66 -22.71
N ASN A 405 -9.90 -10.89 -22.44
CA ASN A 405 -9.85 -9.44 -22.21
C ASN A 405 -10.11 -9.09 -20.75
N THR A 406 -11.02 -9.84 -20.14
CA THR A 406 -11.43 -9.65 -18.76
C THR A 406 -11.30 -10.94 -17.97
N TYR A 407 -11.30 -10.83 -16.65
CA TYR A 407 -11.33 -11.98 -15.76
C TYR A 407 -12.46 -11.85 -14.73
N GLN A 408 -12.93 -13.00 -14.27
CA GLN A 408 -13.89 -13.14 -13.19
C GLN A 408 -13.33 -14.08 -12.13
N THR A 409 -13.49 -13.74 -10.87
CA THR A 409 -13.05 -14.55 -9.75
C THR A 409 -14.05 -14.47 -8.62
N ASP A 410 -14.21 -15.56 -7.88
CA ASP A 410 -14.97 -15.59 -6.63
C ASP A 410 -14.12 -15.16 -5.43
N LYS A 411 -12.80 -14.93 -5.61
CA LYS A 411 -11.92 -14.46 -4.57
C LYS A 411 -12.25 -13.00 -4.23
N LYS A 412 -12.28 -12.71 -2.95
CA LYS A 412 -12.38 -11.33 -2.49
C LYS A 412 -11.11 -10.55 -2.85
N TRP A 413 -11.23 -9.26 -3.04
CA TRP A 413 -10.11 -8.37 -3.32
C TRP A 413 -8.96 -8.52 -2.31
N SER A 414 -9.30 -8.62 -1.02
CA SER A 414 -8.34 -8.87 0.06
C SER A 414 -7.61 -10.21 -0.03
N GLU A 415 -8.20 -11.21 -0.70
CA GLU A 415 -7.59 -12.52 -0.89
C GLU A 415 -6.63 -12.53 -2.09
N LEU A 416 -6.79 -11.58 -3.02
CA LEU A 416 -5.88 -11.39 -4.15
C LEU A 416 -4.62 -10.62 -3.77
N ASP A 417 -4.64 -9.91 -2.63
CA ASP A 417 -3.53 -9.10 -2.11
C ASP A 417 -2.91 -8.18 -3.18
N LEU A 418 -3.77 -7.53 -3.98
CA LEU A 418 -3.34 -6.70 -5.11
C LEU A 418 -2.82 -5.31 -4.69
N TYR A 419 -2.88 -4.98 -3.42
CA TYR A 419 -2.16 -3.84 -2.87
C TYR A 419 -0.67 -4.12 -2.64
N ARG A 420 -0.24 -5.39 -2.75
CA ARG A 420 1.15 -5.83 -2.75
C ARG A 420 1.47 -6.50 -4.08
N ILE A 421 2.12 -5.76 -4.95
CA ILE A 421 2.49 -6.24 -6.28
C ILE A 421 4.00 -6.06 -6.46
N PRO A 422 4.80 -6.83 -5.73
CA PRO A 422 6.26 -6.72 -5.86
C PRO A 422 6.80 -7.29 -7.17
N LEU A 423 6.01 -8.11 -7.86
CA LEU A 423 6.33 -8.76 -9.12
C LEU A 423 5.09 -8.79 -10.02
N GLY A 424 5.30 -8.64 -11.31
CA GLY A 424 4.26 -8.64 -12.33
C GLY A 424 3.82 -7.24 -12.74
N ASN A 425 3.49 -7.10 -13.99
CA ASN A 425 3.14 -5.83 -14.62
C ASN A 425 1.64 -5.75 -14.86
N LEU A 426 0.94 -4.98 -14.01
CA LEU A 426 -0.51 -4.78 -14.13
C LEU A 426 -0.94 -4.19 -15.48
N SER A 427 -0.09 -3.37 -16.10
CA SER A 427 -0.45 -2.66 -17.34
C SER A 427 -0.70 -3.59 -18.52
N ILE A 428 -0.16 -4.81 -18.50
CA ILE A 428 -0.32 -5.81 -19.56
C ILE A 428 -1.34 -6.90 -19.25
N CYS A 429 -1.87 -6.95 -18.02
CA CYS A 429 -2.80 -7.99 -17.59
C CYS A 429 -4.27 -7.67 -17.90
N MET A 430 -5.18 -8.60 -17.69
CA MET A 430 -6.62 -8.43 -17.89
C MET A 430 -7.26 -7.57 -16.80
N ILE A 431 -8.40 -6.98 -17.11
CA ILE A 431 -9.23 -6.20 -16.19
C ILE A 431 -10.33 -7.11 -15.62
N MET A 432 -10.68 -6.92 -14.34
CA MET A 432 -11.76 -7.67 -13.70
C MET A 432 -13.14 -7.22 -14.23
N GLU A 433 -14.03 -8.16 -14.57
CA GLU A 433 -15.45 -7.84 -14.72
C GLU A 433 -16.09 -7.59 -13.33
N PRO A 434 -17.02 -6.63 -13.21
CA PRO A 434 -17.72 -5.87 -14.25
C PRO A 434 -17.07 -4.51 -14.60
N TYR A 435 -15.82 -4.30 -14.29
CA TYR A 435 -15.15 -3.00 -14.27
C TYR A 435 -14.65 -2.50 -15.64
N VAL A 436 -14.93 -3.25 -16.71
CA VAL A 436 -14.44 -2.96 -18.07
C VAL A 436 -14.93 -1.64 -18.66
N ASP A 437 -16.19 -1.27 -18.35
CA ASP A 437 -16.81 -0.07 -18.92
C ASP A 437 -16.40 1.22 -18.20
N THR A 438 -15.68 1.09 -17.12
CA THR A 438 -15.29 2.16 -16.21
C THR A 438 -13.77 2.32 -16.16
N GLU A 439 -13.07 1.89 -17.21
CA GLU A 439 -11.61 1.98 -17.34
C GLU A 439 -11.13 3.40 -16.99
N ILE A 440 -10.56 3.55 -15.80
CA ILE A 440 -9.86 4.77 -15.42
C ILE A 440 -8.60 4.80 -16.27
N LYS A 441 -8.61 5.66 -17.26
CA LYS A 441 -7.40 5.95 -18.02
C LYS A 441 -6.57 6.90 -17.16
N THR A 442 -5.49 6.38 -16.60
CA THR A 442 -4.46 7.24 -16.01
C THR A 442 -4.05 8.27 -17.03
N THR A 443 -4.35 9.53 -16.76
CA THR A 443 -4.00 10.62 -17.66
C THR A 443 -2.54 11.01 -17.45
N ARG A 444 -1.96 11.73 -18.41
CA ARG A 444 -0.62 12.31 -18.23
C ARG A 444 -0.55 13.23 -17.00
N SER A 445 -1.65 13.93 -16.71
CA SER A 445 -1.77 14.78 -15.53
C SER A 445 -1.70 13.99 -14.23
N ASP A 446 -2.29 12.79 -14.19
CA ASP A 446 -2.25 11.94 -13.01
C ASP A 446 -0.83 11.42 -12.74
N ILE A 447 -0.13 11.01 -13.79
CA ILE A 447 1.28 10.60 -13.70
C ILE A 447 2.17 11.76 -13.22
N ASP A 448 1.94 12.97 -13.70
CA ASP A 448 2.72 14.13 -13.29
C ASP A 448 2.46 14.49 -11.81
N LYS A 449 1.21 14.41 -11.35
CA LYS A 449 0.86 14.57 -9.93
C LYS A 449 1.51 13.50 -9.04
N LEU A 450 1.51 12.25 -9.50
CA LEU A 450 2.19 11.16 -8.81
C LEU A 450 3.68 11.41 -8.66
N ARG A 451 4.35 11.87 -9.72
CA ARG A 451 5.78 12.22 -9.66
C ARG A 451 6.04 13.34 -8.66
N GLU A 452 5.19 14.35 -8.62
CA GLU A 452 5.30 15.45 -7.65
C GLU A 452 5.17 14.95 -6.23
N LYS A 453 4.21 14.06 -5.98
CA LYS A 453 4.03 13.46 -4.66
C LYS A 453 5.23 12.61 -4.26
N MET A 454 5.74 11.77 -5.16
CA MET A 454 6.93 10.96 -4.90
C MET A 454 8.15 11.83 -4.56
N GLN A 455 8.32 12.97 -5.25
CA GLN A 455 9.39 13.93 -4.92
C GLN A 455 9.19 14.54 -3.54
N ALA A 456 7.95 14.79 -3.12
CA ALA A 456 7.64 15.29 -1.80
C ALA A 456 7.90 14.22 -0.72
N ASP A 457 7.49 12.97 -0.95
CA ASP A 457 7.71 11.86 -0.02
C ASP A 457 9.21 11.51 0.13
N ASP A 458 10.02 11.73 -0.91
CA ASP A 458 11.47 11.55 -0.88
C ASP A 458 12.23 12.73 -0.24
N PHE A 459 11.56 13.85 -0.02
CA PHE A 459 12.20 15.04 0.54
C PHE A 459 12.55 14.84 2.01
N ALA A 460 13.83 14.71 2.30
CA ALA A 460 14.35 14.64 3.66
C ALA A 460 14.68 16.03 4.19
N PHE A 461 13.71 16.65 4.85
CA PHE A 461 13.93 17.98 5.44
C PHE A 461 14.99 17.97 6.55
N ASP A 462 16.06 18.75 6.38
CA ASP A 462 17.03 19.01 7.45
C ASP A 462 16.57 20.23 8.28
N SER A 463 15.89 19.94 9.38
CA SER A 463 15.38 20.98 10.29
C SER A 463 16.44 21.62 11.19
N SER A 464 17.72 21.30 11.05
CA SER A 464 18.79 21.74 11.99
C SER A 464 18.90 23.25 12.11
N VAL A 465 18.62 24.01 11.04
CA VAL A 465 18.68 25.48 11.01
C VAL A 465 17.48 26.10 11.76
N VAL A 466 16.33 25.46 11.71
CA VAL A 466 15.04 25.91 12.30
C VAL A 466 14.49 24.92 13.34
N GLU A 467 15.37 24.17 14.02
CA GLU A 467 14.98 23.05 14.91
C GLU A 467 13.96 23.46 15.98
N SER A 468 14.11 24.67 16.55
CA SER A 468 13.21 25.15 17.60
C SER A 468 11.82 25.49 17.06
N GLN A 469 11.73 26.10 15.90
CA GLN A 469 10.48 26.44 15.22
C GLN A 469 9.78 25.17 14.72
N TYR A 470 10.52 24.29 14.04
CA TYR A 470 10.00 23.02 13.57
C TYR A 470 9.37 22.21 14.72
N LYS A 471 10.08 22.10 15.84
CA LYS A 471 9.57 21.40 17.02
C LYS A 471 8.31 22.08 17.58
N ALA A 472 8.30 23.39 17.71
CA ALA A 472 7.15 24.13 18.25
C ALA A 472 5.91 23.99 17.35
N VAL A 473 6.07 24.06 16.03
CA VAL A 473 4.99 23.84 15.04
C VAL A 473 4.49 22.40 15.14
N SER A 474 5.39 21.42 15.11
CA SER A 474 5.04 19.99 15.19
C SER A 474 4.31 19.65 16.50
N GLU A 475 4.67 20.28 17.62
CA GLU A 475 3.94 20.12 18.90
C GLU A 475 2.51 20.66 18.82
N ILE A 476 2.26 21.75 18.10
CA ILE A 476 0.91 22.29 17.90
C ILE A 476 0.08 21.37 17.03
N ILE A 477 0.65 20.87 15.92
CA ILE A 477 -0.02 19.96 14.99
C ILE A 477 -0.30 18.62 15.65
N SER A 478 0.67 18.02 16.34
CA SER A 478 0.53 16.70 16.97
C SER A 478 -0.37 16.68 18.20
N TYR A 479 -0.77 17.84 18.71
CA TYR A 479 -1.72 17.88 19.81
C TYR A 479 -3.13 17.60 19.30
N VAL A 480 -3.58 16.37 19.53
CA VAL A 480 -4.84 15.79 19.03
C VAL A 480 -6.03 16.74 19.12
N ASN A 481 -6.22 17.36 20.28
CA ASN A 481 -7.35 18.28 20.49
C ASN A 481 -7.34 19.51 19.56
N ASN A 482 -6.19 19.89 19.02
CA ASN A 482 -6.13 21.03 18.10
C ASN A 482 -6.74 20.68 16.73
N LEU A 483 -6.41 19.52 16.18
CA LEU A 483 -6.98 19.07 14.93
C LEU A 483 -8.45 18.66 15.09
N ASP A 484 -8.82 18.01 16.20
CA ASP A 484 -10.20 17.69 16.51
C ASP A 484 -11.09 18.93 16.53
N SER A 485 -10.64 19.98 17.24
CA SER A 485 -11.35 21.26 17.30
C SER A 485 -11.40 21.97 15.95
N LEU A 486 -10.36 21.80 15.11
CA LEU A 486 -10.31 22.39 13.79
C LEU A 486 -11.30 21.72 12.83
N LEU A 487 -11.31 20.41 12.81
CA LEU A 487 -12.06 19.61 11.85
C LEU A 487 -13.52 19.40 12.24
N ASP A 488 -13.82 19.33 13.54
CA ASP A 488 -15.17 19.13 14.07
C ASP A 488 -15.37 19.92 15.35
N PHE A 489 -15.40 21.24 15.25
CA PHE A 489 -15.55 22.17 16.37
C PHE A 489 -16.85 21.95 17.14
N ASN A 490 -17.92 21.56 16.46
CA ASN A 490 -19.21 21.36 17.10
C ASN A 490 -19.15 20.28 18.22
N ASN A 491 -18.39 19.22 17.99
CA ASN A 491 -18.23 18.12 18.95
C ASN A 491 -16.99 18.27 19.83
N ASN A 492 -15.99 19.07 19.42
CA ASN A 492 -14.69 19.23 20.06
C ASN A 492 -14.39 20.71 20.35
N LYS A 493 -15.29 21.41 21.05
CA LYS A 493 -15.19 22.86 21.29
C LYS A 493 -13.93 23.22 22.05
N ALA A 494 -13.16 24.14 21.51
CA ALA A 494 -12.16 24.87 22.26
C ALA A 494 -12.87 25.90 23.17
N GLU A 495 -12.58 25.89 24.47
CA GLU A 495 -13.33 26.66 25.50
C GLU A 495 -13.33 28.18 25.26
N ASP A 496 -12.33 28.71 24.56
CA ASP A 496 -12.10 30.14 24.40
C ASP A 496 -12.56 30.71 23.03
N CYS A 497 -13.17 29.89 22.14
CA CYS A 497 -13.62 30.30 20.82
C CYS A 497 -15.14 30.16 20.66
N ALA A 498 -15.75 31.13 19.97
CA ALA A 498 -17.20 31.14 19.76
C ALA A 498 -17.64 30.15 18.67
N ASP A 499 -16.85 29.99 17.63
CA ASP A 499 -17.13 29.10 16.51
C ASP A 499 -15.81 28.57 15.86
N TRP A 500 -15.94 27.71 14.86
CA TRP A 500 -14.82 27.11 14.16
C TRP A 500 -13.99 28.13 13.39
N LYS A 501 -14.56 29.26 12.96
CA LYS A 501 -13.85 30.31 12.20
C LYS A 501 -12.87 31.04 13.09
N GLU A 502 -13.33 31.44 14.27
CA GLU A 502 -12.47 32.05 15.29
C GLU A 502 -11.37 31.06 15.69
N TYR A 503 -11.73 29.77 15.84
CA TYR A 503 -10.74 28.76 16.18
C TYR A 503 -9.69 28.56 15.06
N TYR A 504 -10.13 28.53 13.80
CA TYR A 504 -9.21 28.42 12.65
C TYR A 504 -8.18 29.56 12.64
N GLU A 505 -8.64 30.79 12.84
CA GLU A 505 -7.76 31.95 12.92
C GLU A 505 -6.79 31.85 14.11
N VAL A 506 -7.27 31.45 15.28
CA VAL A 506 -6.43 31.25 16.48
C VAL A 506 -5.40 30.14 16.24
N PHE A 507 -5.81 29.03 15.64
CA PHE A 507 -4.93 27.91 15.33
C PHE A 507 -3.84 28.31 14.34
N ASN A 508 -4.22 28.93 13.22
CA ASN A 508 -3.26 29.35 12.21
C ASN A 508 -2.30 30.42 12.74
N ASN A 509 -2.79 31.39 13.52
CA ASN A 509 -1.93 32.38 14.18
C ASN A 509 -0.91 31.73 15.13
N LYS A 510 -1.29 30.69 15.86
CA LYS A 510 -0.34 29.93 16.71
C LYS A 510 0.78 29.28 15.90
N LEU A 511 0.49 28.77 14.69
CA LEU A 511 1.52 28.23 13.81
C LEU A 511 2.51 29.32 13.36
N HIS A 512 2.01 30.51 12.99
CA HIS A 512 2.87 31.65 12.64
C HIS A 512 3.70 32.14 13.85
N GLU A 513 3.10 32.25 15.03
CA GLU A 513 3.81 32.59 16.27
C GLU A 513 4.88 31.54 16.64
N ALA A 514 4.64 30.27 16.34
CA ALA A 514 5.61 29.19 16.53
C ALA A 514 6.74 29.20 15.48
N GLY A 515 6.58 29.96 14.39
CA GLY A 515 7.61 30.17 13.37
C GLY A 515 7.47 29.27 12.15
N ILE A 516 6.24 28.91 11.75
CA ILE A 516 5.98 28.12 10.54
C ILE A 516 6.57 28.76 9.29
N ASP A 517 6.57 30.10 9.21
CA ASP A 517 7.14 30.85 8.07
C ASP A 517 8.64 30.53 7.90
N ALA A 518 9.40 30.46 9.00
CA ALA A 518 10.81 30.14 8.94
C ALA A 518 11.05 28.66 8.51
N VAL A 519 10.15 27.76 8.91
CA VAL A 519 10.20 26.35 8.48
C VAL A 519 9.92 26.24 6.98
N VAL A 520 8.90 26.93 6.49
CA VAL A 520 8.53 26.99 5.06
C VAL A 520 9.66 27.58 4.22
N ASP A 521 10.25 28.70 4.68
CA ASP A 521 11.37 29.35 3.99
C ASP A 521 12.58 28.41 3.88
N GLU A 522 12.93 27.70 4.95
CA GLU A 522 14.03 26.75 4.96
C GLU A 522 13.74 25.53 4.05
N MET A 523 12.52 24.98 4.06
CA MET A 523 12.13 23.91 3.14
C MET A 523 12.27 24.34 1.68
N ASN A 524 11.77 25.53 1.33
CA ASN A 524 11.88 26.06 -0.02
C ASN A 524 13.34 26.32 -0.44
N GLN A 525 14.26 26.62 0.49
CA GLN A 525 15.68 26.74 0.21
C GLN A 525 16.35 25.38 -0.05
N GLN A 526 15.89 24.33 0.61
CA GLN A 526 16.47 22.99 0.45
C GLN A 526 15.97 22.28 -0.82
N ILE A 527 14.81 22.64 -1.34
CA ILE A 527 14.27 22.07 -2.59
C ILE A 527 14.91 22.72 -3.82
N ASN A 528 15.27 24.01 -3.78
CA ASN A 528 15.85 24.77 -4.88
C ASN A 528 17.38 24.71 -4.88
#